data_d0bd65c90c98679f3f023b66454ecdee
#
_entry.id   d0bd65c90c98679f3f023b66454ecdee
#
_cell.length_a   1.000
_cell.length_b   1.000
_cell.length_c   1.000
_cell.angle_alpha   90.00
_cell.angle_beta   90.00
_cell.angle_gamma   90.00
#
_symmetry.space_group_name_H-M   'P 1'
#
loop_
_entity.id
_entity.type
_entity.pdbx_description
1 polymer ?
#
loop_
_entity_poly.entity_id
_entity_poly.type
_entity_poly.pdbx_seq_one_letter_code
_entity_poly.pdbx_strand_id
1 'polypeptide(L)'
;RVDNGEFITLHGPSGCGKSTILRMIGGLEDITSGKIYLSDELLNDILPRDRRLAMAFQNYTLYKHFNAYDNMALGLRLRDFPRNIIDSRVNDAAKLLGISGVLGQKIKALSERDKQKVALGRAIVCQPKVLLVDEDFARQDPERRKEMLCDILEINEELKITVLYVTNDPLEARTLGKKIVFMKDGKITDIG
;
A
#
# COMPACT_ATOMS: atom_id res chain seq x y z
N ARG A 1 15.50 2.20 -11.57
CA ARG A 1 15.30 0.83 -11.15
C ARG A 1 15.13 0.79 -9.65
N VAL A 2 14.24 -0.08 -9.17
CA VAL A 2 13.94 -0.32 -7.76
C VAL A 2 14.28 -1.78 -7.49
N ASP A 3 15.02 -2.04 -6.41
CA ASP A 3 15.39 -3.39 -6.04
C ASP A 3 14.32 -4.01 -5.12
N ASN A 4 14.31 -5.34 -5.03
CA ASN A 4 13.28 -6.04 -4.24
C ASN A 4 13.44 -5.74 -2.75
N GLY A 5 12.35 -5.43 -2.08
CA GLY A 5 12.33 -5.10 -0.66
C GLY A 5 12.78 -3.66 -0.31
N GLU A 6 13.11 -2.82 -1.31
CA GLU A 6 13.44 -1.42 -1.04
C GLU A 6 12.22 -0.63 -0.55
N PHE A 7 12.46 0.31 0.36
CA PHE A 7 11.52 1.38 0.70
C PHE A 7 11.93 2.66 -0.03
N ILE A 8 11.09 3.08 -0.99
CA ILE A 8 11.37 4.25 -1.82
C ILE A 8 10.34 5.32 -1.52
N THR A 9 10.83 6.54 -1.32
CA THR A 9 9.98 7.71 -1.18
C THR A 9 10.02 8.54 -2.47
N LEU A 10 8.85 8.77 -3.05
CA LEU A 10 8.66 9.70 -4.15
C LEU A 10 8.24 11.06 -3.59
N HIS A 11 9.15 12.01 -3.59
CA HIS A 11 8.97 13.35 -2.99
C HIS A 11 8.83 14.44 -4.05
N GLY A 12 7.97 15.41 -3.78
CA GLY A 12 7.80 16.59 -4.63
C GLY A 12 6.56 17.40 -4.27
N PRO A 13 6.42 18.62 -4.82
CA PRO A 13 5.29 19.49 -4.53
C PRO A 13 3.94 18.86 -4.92
N SER A 14 2.86 19.33 -4.31
CA SER A 14 1.51 18.92 -4.69
C SER A 14 1.26 19.19 -6.17
N GLY A 15 0.60 18.24 -6.87
CA GLY A 15 0.29 18.36 -8.30
C GLY A 15 1.44 18.05 -9.25
N CYS A 16 2.64 17.68 -8.79
CA CYS A 16 3.76 17.38 -9.69
C CYS A 16 3.69 15.99 -10.38
N GLY A 17 2.60 15.22 -10.17
CA GLY A 17 2.37 13.95 -10.87
C GLY A 17 2.68 12.68 -10.07
N LYS A 18 2.97 12.75 -8.78
CA LYS A 18 3.31 11.59 -7.92
C LYS A 18 2.21 10.54 -7.89
N SER A 19 0.98 10.93 -7.56
CA SER A 19 -0.18 10.03 -7.52
C SER A 19 -0.51 9.45 -8.90
N THR A 20 -0.28 10.21 -9.97
CA THR A 20 -0.44 9.74 -11.35
C THR A 20 0.52 8.58 -11.65
N ILE A 21 1.81 8.71 -11.25
CA ILE A 21 2.78 7.62 -11.38
C ILE A 21 2.33 6.38 -10.60
N LEU A 22 1.88 6.54 -9.35
CA LEU A 22 1.35 5.41 -8.58
C LEU A 22 0.18 4.72 -9.28
N ARG A 23 -0.75 5.50 -9.84
CA ARG A 23 -1.91 4.97 -10.56
C ARG A 23 -1.52 4.26 -11.84
N MET A 24 -0.57 4.79 -12.61
CA MET A 24 -0.02 4.11 -13.79
C MET A 24 0.66 2.79 -13.42
N ILE A 25 1.47 2.76 -12.35
CA ILE A 25 2.09 1.52 -11.84
C ILE A 25 0.99 0.54 -11.41
N GLY A 26 -0.03 1.00 -10.69
CA GLY A 26 -1.18 0.21 -10.27
C GLY A 26 -2.10 -0.25 -11.40
N GLY A 27 -1.96 0.31 -12.61
CA GLY A 27 -2.82 0.01 -13.77
C GLY A 27 -4.19 0.67 -13.70
N LEU A 28 -4.31 1.75 -12.93
CA LEU A 28 -5.53 2.53 -12.79
C LEU A 28 -5.58 3.71 -13.77
N GLU A 29 -4.48 4.01 -14.41
CA GLU A 29 -4.35 4.99 -15.50
C GLU A 29 -3.44 4.42 -16.59
N ASP A 30 -3.74 4.76 -17.82
CA ASP A 30 -3.00 4.32 -19.00
C ASP A 30 -1.67 5.08 -19.12
N ILE A 31 -0.68 4.41 -19.70
CA ILE A 31 0.64 4.99 -19.96
C ILE A 31 0.66 5.49 -21.40
N THR A 32 0.93 6.78 -21.60
CA THR A 32 1.02 7.37 -22.94
C THR A 32 2.23 6.83 -23.73
N SER A 33 3.35 6.58 -23.04
CA SER A 33 4.57 6.04 -23.62
C SER A 33 5.47 5.43 -22.56
N GLY A 34 6.43 4.60 -22.96
CA GLY A 34 7.34 3.92 -22.05
C GLY A 34 6.85 2.54 -21.63
N LYS A 35 7.57 1.93 -20.70
CA LYS A 35 7.32 0.57 -20.22
C LYS A 35 7.53 0.49 -18.72
N ILE A 36 6.60 -0.19 -18.03
CA ILE A 36 6.73 -0.54 -16.61
C ILE A 36 6.95 -2.05 -16.51
N TYR A 37 7.96 -2.42 -15.74
CA TYR A 37 8.28 -3.82 -15.48
C TYR A 37 8.19 -4.12 -13.97
N LEU A 38 7.67 -5.30 -13.64
CA LEU A 38 7.80 -5.91 -12.33
C LEU A 38 8.64 -7.17 -12.46
N SER A 39 9.88 -7.13 -11.97
CA SER A 39 10.92 -8.10 -12.34
C SER A 39 11.09 -8.10 -13.88
N ASP A 40 10.86 -9.23 -14.56
CA ASP A 40 10.99 -9.34 -16.02
C ASP A 40 9.63 -9.27 -16.75
N GLU A 41 8.53 -9.05 -16.02
CA GLU A 41 7.17 -9.00 -16.56
C GLU A 41 6.79 -7.56 -16.95
N LEU A 42 6.42 -7.34 -18.23
CA LEU A 42 5.89 -6.06 -18.71
C LEU A 42 4.45 -5.89 -18.23
N LEU A 43 4.20 -4.79 -17.49
CA LEU A 43 2.90 -4.53 -16.86
C LEU A 43 1.93 -3.69 -17.70
N ASN A 44 2.35 -3.12 -18.82
CA ASN A 44 1.53 -2.15 -19.55
C ASN A 44 0.11 -2.64 -19.85
N ASP A 45 -0.01 -3.90 -20.32
CA ASP A 45 -1.27 -4.51 -20.71
C ASP A 45 -1.87 -5.44 -19.63
N ILE A 46 -1.23 -5.52 -18.46
CA ILE A 46 -1.69 -6.35 -17.34
C ILE A 46 -2.77 -5.61 -16.56
N LEU A 47 -3.91 -6.24 -16.35
CA LEU A 47 -4.99 -5.69 -15.55
C LEU A 47 -4.55 -5.43 -14.09
N PRO A 48 -5.07 -4.40 -13.42
CA PRO A 48 -4.68 -4.05 -12.04
C PRO A 48 -4.71 -5.22 -11.07
N ARG A 49 -5.74 -6.07 -11.15
CA ARG A 49 -5.93 -7.24 -10.27
C ARG A 49 -4.84 -8.31 -10.44
N ASP A 50 -4.16 -8.34 -11.60
CA ASP A 50 -3.19 -9.38 -11.96
C ASP A 50 -1.74 -8.91 -11.80
N ARG A 51 -1.50 -7.62 -11.50
CA ARG A 51 -0.16 -7.00 -11.38
C ARG A 51 0.64 -7.42 -10.14
N ARG A 52 0.08 -8.21 -9.22
CA ARG A 52 0.71 -8.54 -7.93
C ARG A 52 1.14 -7.32 -7.13
N LEU A 53 0.41 -6.22 -7.25
CA LEU A 53 0.60 -4.98 -6.53
C LEU A 53 -0.58 -4.80 -5.57
N ALA A 54 -0.34 -4.11 -4.46
CA ALA A 54 -1.40 -3.58 -3.61
C ALA A 54 -1.26 -2.07 -3.53
N MET A 55 -2.38 -1.37 -3.40
CA MET A 55 -2.40 0.07 -3.24
C MET A 55 -3.21 0.44 -2.00
N ALA A 56 -2.59 1.21 -1.12
CA ALA A 56 -3.25 1.81 0.02
C ALA A 56 -3.68 3.23 -0.34
N PHE A 57 -5.00 3.46 -0.41
CA PHE A 57 -5.60 4.75 -0.71
C PHE A 57 -5.99 5.51 0.56
N GLN A 58 -5.99 6.83 0.50
CA GLN A 58 -6.48 7.73 1.56
C GLN A 58 -7.89 7.36 2.04
N ASN A 59 -8.79 7.15 1.11
CA ASN A 59 -10.17 6.79 1.38
C ASN A 59 -10.34 5.27 1.30
N TYR A 60 -9.71 4.56 2.24
CA TYR A 60 -9.96 3.12 2.36
C TYR A 60 -11.43 2.87 2.70
N THR A 61 -12.23 2.62 1.69
CA THR A 61 -13.62 2.23 1.93
C THR A 61 -13.65 0.79 2.43
N LEU A 62 -13.87 0.63 3.73
CA LEU A 62 -14.17 -0.68 4.29
C LEU A 62 -15.65 -1.01 4.08
N TYR A 63 -15.92 -2.26 3.76
CA TYR A 63 -17.29 -2.75 3.59
C TYR A 63 -17.99 -2.80 4.95
N LYS A 64 -18.90 -1.86 5.19
CA LYS A 64 -19.56 -1.62 6.47
C LYS A 64 -20.40 -2.81 6.96
N HIS A 65 -20.85 -3.65 6.05
CA HIS A 65 -21.64 -4.86 6.36
C HIS A 65 -20.79 -6.04 6.81
N PHE A 66 -19.51 -6.01 6.51
CA PHE A 66 -18.53 -7.04 6.89
C PHE A 66 -17.94 -6.76 8.28
N ASN A 67 -17.34 -7.78 8.88
CA ASN A 67 -16.42 -7.62 10.00
C ASN A 67 -15.01 -7.33 9.51
N ALA A 68 -14.04 -7.20 10.41
CA ALA A 68 -12.64 -6.95 10.05
C ALA A 68 -12.05 -8.11 9.23
N TYR A 69 -12.28 -9.35 9.67
CA TYR A 69 -11.83 -10.55 8.96
C TYR A 69 -12.36 -10.59 7.53
N ASP A 70 -13.66 -10.40 7.33
CA ASP A 70 -14.27 -10.46 5.99
C ASP A 70 -13.77 -9.35 5.07
N ASN A 71 -13.48 -8.16 5.61
CA ASN A 71 -12.85 -7.10 4.85
C ASN A 71 -11.46 -7.49 4.34
N MET A 72 -10.65 -8.13 5.19
CA MET A 72 -9.31 -8.60 4.81
C MET A 72 -9.38 -9.79 3.84
N ALA A 73 -10.29 -10.73 4.08
CA ALA A 73 -10.41 -11.98 3.31
C ALA A 73 -10.97 -11.79 1.90
N LEU A 74 -11.67 -10.68 1.63
CA LEU A 74 -12.45 -10.52 0.39
C LEU A 74 -11.62 -10.71 -0.87
N GLY A 75 -10.45 -10.10 -0.97
CA GLY A 75 -9.58 -10.20 -2.15
C GLY A 75 -9.09 -11.62 -2.44
N LEU A 76 -8.92 -12.43 -1.39
CA LEU A 76 -8.55 -13.84 -1.52
C LEU A 76 -9.75 -14.70 -1.93
N ARG A 77 -10.93 -14.42 -1.38
CA ARG A 77 -12.18 -15.12 -1.76
C ARG A 77 -12.52 -14.90 -3.24
N LEU A 78 -12.38 -13.67 -3.73
CA LEU A 78 -12.65 -13.33 -5.14
C LEU A 78 -11.65 -13.98 -6.12
N ARG A 79 -10.55 -14.51 -5.59
CA ARG A 79 -9.54 -15.27 -6.34
C ARG A 79 -9.63 -16.78 -6.08
N ASP A 80 -10.71 -17.23 -5.47
CA ASP A 80 -11.01 -18.65 -5.18
C ASP A 80 -9.92 -19.39 -4.37
N PHE A 81 -9.22 -18.65 -3.46
CA PHE A 81 -8.28 -19.31 -2.56
C PHE A 81 -8.98 -20.26 -1.59
N PRO A 82 -8.39 -21.42 -1.27
CA PRO A 82 -8.91 -22.34 -0.26
C PRO A 82 -9.05 -21.67 1.10
N ARG A 83 -10.10 -22.07 1.85
CA ARG A 83 -10.42 -21.45 3.14
C ARG A 83 -9.26 -21.48 4.15
N ASN A 84 -8.55 -22.60 4.22
CA ASN A 84 -7.39 -22.72 5.12
C ASN A 84 -6.27 -21.72 4.78
N ILE A 85 -6.06 -21.42 3.49
CA ILE A 85 -5.09 -20.41 3.05
C ILE A 85 -5.58 -19.01 3.41
N ILE A 86 -6.88 -18.73 3.22
CA ILE A 86 -7.48 -17.45 3.61
C ILE A 86 -7.32 -17.24 5.11
N ASP A 87 -7.70 -18.24 5.92
CA ASP A 87 -7.63 -18.18 7.39
C ASP A 87 -6.18 -17.93 7.85
N SER A 88 -5.19 -18.65 7.30
CA SER A 88 -3.78 -18.45 7.63
C SER A 88 -3.34 -17.03 7.30
N ARG A 89 -3.52 -16.58 6.06
CA ARG A 89 -3.04 -15.27 5.60
C ARG A 89 -3.69 -14.10 6.34
N VAL A 90 -4.99 -14.21 6.65
CA VAL A 90 -5.70 -13.17 7.42
C VAL A 90 -5.18 -13.12 8.85
N ASN A 91 -4.99 -14.27 9.51
CA ASN A 91 -4.46 -14.32 10.87
C ASN A 91 -3.01 -13.83 10.94
N ASP A 92 -2.16 -14.19 9.98
CA ASP A 92 -0.76 -13.74 9.92
C ASP A 92 -0.69 -12.20 9.76
N ALA A 93 -1.48 -11.64 8.83
CA ALA A 93 -1.56 -10.21 8.63
C ALA A 93 -2.15 -9.48 9.86
N ALA A 94 -3.15 -10.06 10.51
CA ALA A 94 -3.75 -9.50 11.72
C ALA A 94 -2.77 -9.52 12.90
N LYS A 95 -1.95 -10.56 13.01
CA LYS A 95 -0.90 -10.67 14.02
C LYS A 95 0.18 -9.60 13.79
N LEU A 96 0.68 -9.47 12.57
CA LEU A 96 1.65 -8.44 12.19
C LEU A 96 1.15 -7.04 12.56
N LEU A 97 -0.11 -6.74 12.25
CA LEU A 97 -0.71 -5.43 12.50
C LEU A 97 -1.25 -5.25 13.95
N GLY A 98 -1.16 -6.26 14.81
CA GLY A 98 -1.65 -6.19 16.19
C GLY A 98 -3.17 -6.06 16.33
N ILE A 99 -3.95 -6.59 15.36
CA ILE A 99 -5.43 -6.49 15.31
C ILE A 99 -6.14 -7.85 15.43
N SER A 100 -5.46 -8.90 15.86
CA SER A 100 -6.05 -10.24 16.00
C SER A 100 -7.30 -10.25 16.88
N GLY A 101 -7.32 -9.45 17.95
CA GLY A 101 -8.44 -9.36 18.89
C GLY A 101 -9.72 -8.72 18.34
N VAL A 102 -9.64 -8.04 17.19
CA VAL A 102 -10.77 -7.31 16.60
C VAL A 102 -11.29 -7.93 15.30
N LEU A 103 -10.74 -9.04 14.82
CA LEU A 103 -11.12 -9.67 13.55
C LEU A 103 -12.62 -9.97 13.44
N GLY A 104 -13.26 -10.41 14.52
CA GLY A 104 -14.71 -10.70 14.55
C GLY A 104 -15.60 -9.45 14.65
N GLN A 105 -15.04 -8.28 14.94
CA GLN A 105 -15.81 -7.07 15.17
C GLN A 105 -16.29 -6.44 13.86
N LYS A 106 -17.50 -5.86 13.91
CA LYS A 106 -18.04 -5.06 12.80
C LYS A 106 -17.25 -3.75 12.65
N ILE A 107 -17.07 -3.29 11.42
CA ILE A 107 -16.31 -2.06 11.11
C ILE A 107 -16.80 -0.84 11.91
N LYS A 108 -18.11 -0.76 12.19
CA LYS A 108 -18.69 0.35 12.97
C LYS A 108 -18.22 0.40 14.43
N ALA A 109 -17.81 -0.74 14.99
CA ALA A 109 -17.35 -0.85 16.38
C ALA A 109 -15.84 -0.63 16.53
N LEU A 110 -15.10 -0.59 15.43
CA LEU A 110 -13.65 -0.41 15.41
C LEU A 110 -13.26 1.06 15.61
N SER A 111 -12.14 1.26 16.30
CA SER A 111 -11.45 2.56 16.32
C SER A 111 -10.98 2.94 14.91
N GLU A 112 -10.73 4.23 14.65
CA GLU A 112 -10.19 4.67 13.35
C GLU A 112 -8.82 4.04 13.07
N ARG A 113 -8.01 3.85 14.11
CA ARG A 113 -6.72 3.13 14.00
C ARG A 113 -6.90 1.69 13.56
N ASP A 114 -7.81 0.94 14.19
CA ASP A 114 -8.07 -0.45 13.80
C ASP A 114 -8.63 -0.53 12.37
N LYS A 115 -9.48 0.41 11.97
CA LYS A 115 -9.98 0.50 10.59
C LYS A 115 -8.85 0.67 9.58
N GLN A 116 -7.86 1.52 9.89
CA GLN A 116 -6.68 1.70 9.05
C GLN A 116 -5.87 0.41 8.94
N LYS A 117 -5.61 -0.25 10.07
CA LYS A 117 -4.90 -1.52 10.11
C LYS A 117 -5.64 -2.61 9.35
N VAL A 118 -6.97 -2.66 9.43
CA VAL A 118 -7.80 -3.57 8.60
C VAL A 118 -7.63 -3.26 7.10
N ALA A 119 -7.56 -1.99 6.73
CA ALA A 119 -7.33 -1.59 5.33
C ALA A 119 -5.92 -1.99 4.84
N LEU A 120 -4.88 -1.79 5.65
CA LEU A 120 -3.53 -2.28 5.37
C LEU A 120 -3.51 -3.81 5.31
N GLY A 121 -4.15 -4.49 6.26
CA GLY A 121 -4.29 -5.94 6.28
C GLY A 121 -4.92 -6.47 4.99
N ARG A 122 -6.00 -5.84 4.52
CA ARG A 122 -6.63 -6.17 3.23
C ARG A 122 -5.66 -6.03 2.03
N ALA A 123 -4.74 -5.07 2.08
CA ALA A 123 -3.74 -4.90 1.04
C ALA A 123 -2.68 -6.01 1.06
N ILE A 124 -2.22 -6.41 2.24
CA ILE A 124 -1.07 -7.35 2.37
C ILE A 124 -1.46 -8.82 2.37
N VAL A 125 -2.71 -9.21 2.68
CA VAL A 125 -3.14 -10.62 2.68
C VAL A 125 -2.96 -11.30 1.31
N CYS A 126 -2.99 -10.54 0.23
CA CYS A 126 -2.74 -11.04 -1.13
C CYS A 126 -1.25 -11.27 -1.42
N GLN A 127 -0.38 -10.99 -0.47
CA GLN A 127 1.08 -11.11 -0.60
C GLN A 127 1.61 -10.38 -1.86
N PRO A 128 1.39 -9.07 -1.95
CA PRO A 128 1.85 -8.29 -3.09
C PRO A 128 3.39 -8.23 -3.11
N LYS A 129 3.98 -8.09 -4.29
CA LYS A 129 5.42 -7.80 -4.41
C LYS A 129 5.74 -6.35 -4.10
N VAL A 130 4.79 -5.44 -4.38
CA VAL A 130 4.95 -4.01 -4.14
C VAL A 130 3.69 -3.45 -3.48
N LEU A 131 3.88 -2.65 -2.44
CA LEU A 131 2.85 -1.84 -1.80
C LEU A 131 3.02 -0.39 -2.25
N LEU A 132 2.01 0.14 -2.89
CA LEU A 132 1.92 1.53 -3.32
C LEU A 132 1.13 2.31 -2.26
N VAL A 133 1.71 3.40 -1.73
CA VAL A 133 1.09 4.20 -0.68
C VAL A 133 1.02 5.65 -1.13
N ASP A 134 -0.20 6.16 -1.32
CA ASP A 134 -0.40 7.54 -1.75
C ASP A 134 -0.40 8.51 -0.56
N GLU A 135 0.16 9.70 -0.77
CA GLU A 135 0.29 10.81 0.19
C GLU A 135 -1.04 11.16 0.89
N ASP A 136 -2.13 11.09 0.15
CA ASP A 136 -3.46 11.36 0.66
C ASP A 136 -3.88 10.39 1.78
N PHE A 137 -3.25 9.22 1.88
CA PHE A 137 -3.45 8.29 3.00
C PHE A 137 -2.96 8.90 4.34
N ALA A 138 -2.08 9.87 4.27
CA ALA A 138 -1.41 10.48 5.40
C ALA A 138 -1.98 11.85 5.82
N ARG A 139 -3.09 12.34 5.25
CA ARG A 139 -3.77 13.58 5.67
C ARG A 139 -4.51 13.42 7.00
N GLN A 140 -3.79 12.94 8.01
CA GLN A 140 -4.32 12.74 9.33
C GLN A 140 -3.58 13.60 10.34
N ASP A 141 -4.10 13.59 11.56
CA ASP A 141 -3.39 14.07 12.74
C ASP A 141 -1.95 13.52 12.75
N PRO A 142 -0.94 14.37 13.04
CA PRO A 142 0.49 14.01 12.97
C PRO A 142 0.88 12.73 13.73
N GLU A 143 0.25 12.47 14.88
CA GLU A 143 0.52 11.26 15.66
C GLU A 143 0.04 10.00 14.93
N ARG A 144 -1.17 10.01 14.41
CA ARG A 144 -1.74 8.89 13.65
C ARG A 144 -0.95 8.63 12.38
N ARG A 145 -0.49 9.69 11.74
CA ARG A 145 0.37 9.61 10.56
C ARG A 145 1.67 8.88 10.89
N LYS A 146 2.34 9.27 11.98
CA LYS A 146 3.56 8.62 12.45
C LYS A 146 3.34 7.13 12.76
N GLU A 147 2.27 6.80 13.45
CA GLU A 147 1.91 5.41 13.78
C GLU A 147 1.71 4.57 12.52
N MET A 148 1.00 5.10 11.53
CA MET A 148 0.77 4.42 10.26
C MET A 148 2.09 4.20 9.49
N LEU A 149 2.98 5.17 9.50
CA LEU A 149 4.29 5.02 8.87
C LEU A 149 5.11 3.92 9.55
N CYS A 150 5.04 3.80 10.88
CA CYS A 150 5.64 2.67 11.59
C CYS A 150 5.03 1.33 11.13
N ASP A 151 3.69 1.24 11.03
CA ASP A 151 3.03 0.02 10.54
C ASP A 151 3.48 -0.34 9.11
N ILE A 152 3.67 0.65 8.21
CA ILE A 152 4.16 0.41 6.84
C ILE A 152 5.63 -0.01 6.81
N LEU A 153 6.47 0.57 7.66
CA LEU A 153 7.88 0.16 7.79
C LEU A 153 7.99 -1.28 8.29
N GLU A 154 7.21 -1.64 9.31
CA GLU A 154 7.14 -3.00 9.84
C GLU A 154 6.69 -4.00 8.75
N ILE A 155 5.67 -3.65 7.96
CA ILE A 155 5.23 -4.44 6.80
C ILE A 155 6.37 -4.64 5.80
N ASN A 156 7.11 -3.57 5.46
CA ASN A 156 8.26 -3.67 4.54
C ASN A 156 9.35 -4.59 5.08
N GLU A 157 9.68 -4.45 6.37
CA GLU A 157 10.76 -5.21 7.00
C GLU A 157 10.42 -6.69 7.21
N GLU A 158 9.21 -6.98 7.70
CA GLU A 158 8.80 -8.35 8.01
C GLU A 158 8.44 -9.15 6.74
N LEU A 159 7.73 -8.52 5.81
CA LEU A 159 7.28 -9.21 4.59
C LEU A 159 8.29 -9.12 3.43
N LYS A 160 9.35 -8.31 3.56
CA LYS A 160 10.36 -8.05 2.52
C LYS A 160 9.73 -7.59 1.20
N ILE A 161 8.60 -6.90 1.26
CA ILE A 161 7.93 -6.33 0.07
C ILE A 161 8.52 -4.96 -0.24
N THR A 162 8.56 -4.62 -1.53
CA THR A 162 8.95 -3.26 -1.94
C THR A 162 7.84 -2.28 -1.59
N VAL A 163 8.18 -1.12 -1.05
CA VAL A 163 7.23 -0.04 -0.77
C VAL A 163 7.57 1.18 -1.61
N LEU A 164 6.60 1.71 -2.32
CA LEU A 164 6.67 3.01 -2.96
C LEU A 164 5.72 3.96 -2.23
N TYR A 165 6.28 4.84 -1.43
CA TYR A 165 5.58 5.83 -0.63
C TYR A 165 5.66 7.20 -1.28
N VAL A 166 4.54 7.89 -1.37
CA VAL A 166 4.47 9.24 -1.93
C VAL A 166 4.25 10.25 -0.81
N THR A 167 5.02 11.33 -0.78
CA THR A 167 4.84 12.43 0.17
C THR A 167 5.28 13.78 -0.39
N ASN A 168 4.67 14.85 0.09
CA ASN A 168 5.12 16.23 -0.10
C ASN A 168 5.88 16.76 1.14
N ASP A 169 5.97 15.98 2.22
CA ASP A 169 6.68 16.35 3.44
C ASP A 169 8.17 15.96 3.33
N PRO A 170 9.10 16.95 3.36
CA PRO A 170 10.54 16.67 3.25
C PRO A 170 11.11 15.93 4.46
N LEU A 171 10.49 16.07 5.66
CA LEU A 171 10.94 15.37 6.86
C LEU A 171 10.64 13.88 6.76
N GLU A 172 9.43 13.54 6.30
CA GLU A 172 9.07 12.15 6.04
C GLU A 172 9.95 11.51 4.99
N ALA A 173 10.17 12.20 3.88
CA ALA A 173 11.02 11.69 2.82
C ALA A 173 12.40 11.31 3.36
N ARG A 174 12.99 12.14 4.22
CA ARG A 174 14.30 11.89 4.82
C ARG A 174 14.29 10.80 5.91
N THR A 175 13.18 10.66 6.63
CA THR A 175 13.09 9.71 7.75
C THR A 175 12.78 8.29 7.28
N LEU A 176 11.97 8.15 6.24
CA LEU A 176 11.45 6.86 5.78
C LEU A 176 12.26 6.25 4.64
N GLY A 177 12.75 7.09 3.74
CA GLY A 177 13.36 6.61 2.51
C GLY A 177 14.85 6.28 2.68
N LYS A 178 15.21 5.02 2.48
CA LYS A 178 16.60 4.67 2.14
C LYS A 178 16.98 5.21 0.76
N LYS A 179 15.98 5.53 -0.07
CA LYS A 179 16.13 6.09 -1.41
C LYS A 179 14.99 7.08 -1.66
N ILE A 180 15.36 8.30 -2.00
CA ILE A 180 14.40 9.37 -2.27
C ILE A 180 14.47 9.71 -3.75
N VAL A 181 13.32 9.71 -4.40
CA VAL A 181 13.17 10.13 -5.80
C VAL A 181 12.46 11.48 -5.79
N PHE A 182 13.14 12.52 -6.25
CA PHE A 182 12.60 13.87 -6.33
C PHE A 182 11.86 14.09 -7.63
N MET A 183 10.64 14.63 -7.53
CA MET A 183 9.80 14.96 -8.68
C MET A 183 9.44 16.43 -8.72
N LYS A 184 9.47 16.99 -9.93
CA LYS A 184 8.96 18.33 -10.24
C LYS A 184 8.41 18.35 -11.66
N ASP A 185 7.22 18.97 -11.85
CA ASP A 185 6.58 19.18 -13.16
C ASP A 185 6.52 17.91 -14.03
N GLY A 186 6.13 16.79 -13.43
CA GLY A 186 5.99 15.50 -14.11
C GLY A 186 7.30 14.76 -14.41
N LYS A 187 8.44 15.26 -13.94
CA LYS A 187 9.77 14.69 -14.20
C LYS A 187 10.50 14.34 -12.92
N ILE A 188 11.29 13.27 -12.98
CA ILE A 188 12.28 12.97 -11.94
C ILE A 188 13.45 13.95 -12.12
N THR A 189 13.78 14.67 -11.05
CA THR A 189 14.84 15.69 -11.06
C THR A 189 16.11 15.21 -10.38
N ASP A 190 15.98 14.32 -9.39
CA ASP A 190 17.12 13.79 -8.64
C ASP A 190 16.76 12.46 -7.97
N ILE A 191 17.79 11.69 -7.59
CA ILE A 191 17.69 10.45 -6.81
C ILE A 191 18.77 10.48 -5.75
N GLY A 192 18.38 10.55 -4.49
CA GLY A 192 19.26 10.59 -3.33
C GLY A 192 19.05 9.41 -2.38
#